data_94484216de55788cf99a0f51902d1c8b
#
_entry.id   94484216de55788cf99a0f51902d1c8b
#
_cell.length_a   1.000
_cell.length_b   1.000
_cell.length_c   1.000
_cell.angle_alpha   90.00
_cell.angle_beta   90.00
_cell.angle_gamma   90.00
#
_symmetry.space_group_name_H-M   'P 1'
#
loop_
_entity.id
_entity.type
_entity.pdbx_description
1 polymer ?
#
loop_
_entity_poly.entity_id
_entity_poly.type
_entity_poly.pdbx_seq_one_letter_code
_entity_poly.pdbx_strand_id
1 'polypeptide(L)'
;MAKGKSNDLLPTLGGVFSLFVVFLNCLGILGGSSWRISMLLMPALWLLLGLCLLTRQKNWLVTVGMLPLVILMVQGAWGMPAMNSVSLFLNDLLCDILPAAGYVMLFVFMFLSCLHTASKFRRELWFLPILLVLPGCIWQHASTLPWAQFGMIACVTLWLKPAGK
;
A
#
# COMPACT_ATOMS: atom_id res chain seq x y z
N MET A 1 -17.17 -12.96 -25.70
CA MET A 1 -17.45 -11.73 -24.91
C MET A 1 -17.33 -11.96 -23.40
N ALA A 2 -16.17 -12.40 -22.87
CA ALA A 2 -16.00 -12.66 -21.43
C ALA A 2 -14.75 -11.96 -20.81
N LYS A 3 -14.11 -11.03 -21.53
CA LYS A 3 -12.88 -10.35 -21.08
C LYS A 3 -13.08 -9.15 -20.13
N GLY A 4 -14.32 -8.71 -19.88
CA GLY A 4 -14.60 -7.50 -19.09
C GLY A 4 -14.72 -7.72 -17.58
N LYS A 5 -15.10 -8.92 -17.11
CA LYS A 5 -15.48 -9.14 -15.71
C LYS A 5 -14.32 -9.32 -14.72
N SER A 6 -13.15 -9.77 -15.15
CA SER A 6 -12.03 -10.02 -14.22
C SER A 6 -11.31 -8.74 -13.78
N ASN A 7 -11.28 -7.71 -14.63
CA ASN A 7 -10.62 -6.44 -14.31
C ASN A 7 -11.40 -5.59 -13.29
N ASP A 8 -12.68 -5.87 -13.11
CA ASP A 8 -13.55 -5.14 -12.19
C ASP A 8 -13.46 -5.65 -10.75
N LEU A 9 -12.99 -6.88 -10.56
CA LEU A 9 -12.88 -7.50 -9.24
C LEU A 9 -11.70 -6.92 -8.45
N LEU A 10 -10.57 -6.65 -9.11
CA LEU A 10 -9.34 -6.19 -8.43
C LEU A 10 -9.50 -4.87 -7.67
N PRO A 11 -10.06 -3.78 -8.25
CA PRO A 11 -10.27 -2.54 -7.50
C PRO A 11 -11.29 -2.71 -6.37
N THR A 12 -12.29 -3.56 -6.55
CA THR A 12 -13.26 -3.87 -5.49
C THR A 12 -12.59 -4.59 -4.32
N LEU A 13 -11.78 -5.62 -4.58
CA LEU A 13 -11.02 -6.32 -3.55
C LEU A 13 -10.02 -5.37 -2.86
N GLY A 14 -9.29 -4.57 -3.62
CA GLY A 14 -8.37 -3.57 -3.07
C GLY A 14 -9.09 -2.56 -2.17
N GLY A 15 -10.29 -2.12 -2.56
CA GLY A 15 -11.15 -1.27 -1.73
C GLY A 15 -11.58 -1.94 -0.42
N VAL A 16 -11.99 -3.21 -0.48
CA VAL A 16 -12.34 -4.00 0.71
C VAL A 16 -11.15 -4.15 1.64
N PHE A 17 -9.96 -4.50 1.13
CA PHE A 17 -8.75 -4.56 1.94
C PHE A 17 -8.39 -3.22 2.57
N SER A 18 -8.54 -2.11 1.83
CA SER A 18 -8.30 -0.78 2.37
C SER A 18 -9.26 -0.43 3.51
N LEU A 19 -10.54 -0.77 3.39
CA LEU A 19 -11.52 -0.60 4.47
C LEU A 19 -11.18 -1.48 5.68
N PHE A 20 -10.68 -2.68 5.45
CA PHE A 20 -10.21 -3.55 6.53
C PHE A 20 -8.98 -2.96 7.26
N VAL A 21 -8.04 -2.34 6.52
CA VAL A 21 -6.94 -1.58 7.13
C VAL A 21 -7.46 -0.43 8.00
N VAL A 22 -8.48 0.31 7.52
CA VAL A 22 -9.13 1.38 8.32
C VAL A 22 -9.69 0.81 9.62
N PHE A 23 -10.43 -0.29 9.53
CA PHE A 23 -11.04 -0.94 10.69
C PHE A 23 -9.99 -1.35 11.73
N LEU A 24 -8.91 -2.00 11.30
CA LEU A 24 -7.81 -2.42 12.19
C LEU A 24 -7.10 -1.22 12.84
N ASN A 25 -6.87 -0.13 12.08
CA ASN A 25 -6.29 1.09 12.64
C ASN A 25 -7.22 1.73 13.69
N CYS A 26 -8.54 1.78 13.43
CA CYS A 26 -9.51 2.29 14.38
C CYS A 26 -9.54 1.45 15.66
N LEU A 27 -9.50 0.13 15.56
CA LEU A 27 -9.41 -0.76 16.73
C LEU A 27 -8.14 -0.50 17.55
N GLY A 28 -6.99 -0.30 16.88
CA GLY A 28 -5.74 0.05 17.55
C GLY A 28 -5.82 1.39 18.30
N ILE A 29 -6.50 2.39 17.70
CA ILE A 29 -6.73 3.69 18.34
C ILE A 29 -7.65 3.54 19.57
N LEU A 30 -8.75 2.77 19.46
CA LEU A 30 -9.70 2.55 20.54
C LEU A 30 -9.08 1.79 21.72
N GLY A 31 -8.13 0.89 21.45
CA GLY A 31 -7.38 0.15 22.49
C GLY A 31 -6.27 0.96 23.16
N GLY A 32 -5.91 2.14 22.62
CA GLY A 32 -4.87 3.01 23.16
C GLY A 32 -5.36 3.88 24.32
N SER A 33 -4.45 4.18 25.25
CA SER A 33 -4.74 5.00 26.44
C SER A 33 -4.80 6.51 26.19
N SER A 34 -4.34 6.98 25.02
CA SER A 34 -4.26 8.42 24.70
C SER A 34 -4.81 8.71 23.31
N TRP A 35 -5.81 9.58 23.26
CA TRP A 35 -6.43 10.03 21.99
C TRP A 35 -5.74 11.30 21.48
N ARG A 36 -5.28 11.26 20.25
CA ARG A 36 -4.81 12.45 19.53
C ARG A 36 -5.49 12.53 18.17
N ILE A 37 -5.91 13.71 17.76
CA ILE A 37 -6.56 13.95 16.46
C ILE A 37 -5.65 13.50 15.31
N SER A 38 -4.33 13.64 15.46
CA SER A 38 -3.35 13.16 14.48
C SER A 38 -3.43 11.66 14.19
N MET A 39 -3.92 10.84 15.14
CA MET A 39 -4.08 9.40 14.94
C MET A 39 -5.22 9.04 13.97
N LEU A 40 -6.19 9.95 13.78
CA LEU A 40 -7.29 9.76 12.84
C LEU A 40 -6.90 10.05 11.39
N LEU A 41 -5.76 10.70 11.17
CA LEU A 41 -5.30 11.07 9.84
C LEU A 41 -5.06 9.83 8.95
N MET A 42 -4.36 8.81 9.47
CA MET A 42 -4.06 7.59 8.70
C MET A 42 -5.32 6.81 8.33
N PRO A 43 -6.23 6.46 9.27
CA PRO A 43 -7.50 5.84 8.90
C PRO A 43 -8.29 6.63 7.86
N ALA A 44 -8.33 7.97 7.98
CA ALA A 44 -9.03 8.82 7.02
C ALA A 44 -8.43 8.71 5.61
N LEU A 45 -7.10 8.72 5.49
CA LEU A 45 -6.42 8.58 4.21
C LEU A 45 -6.63 7.19 3.59
N TRP A 46 -6.58 6.11 4.40
CA TRP A 46 -6.89 4.76 3.93
C TRP A 46 -8.36 4.61 3.52
N LEU A 47 -9.28 5.30 4.21
CA LEU A 47 -10.70 5.36 3.83
C LEU A 47 -10.87 6.02 2.46
N LEU A 48 -10.24 7.17 2.24
CA LEU A 48 -10.28 7.86 0.95
C LEU A 48 -9.70 6.99 -0.18
N LEU A 49 -8.59 6.31 0.07
CA LEU A 49 -8.01 5.36 -0.88
C LEU A 49 -8.99 4.24 -1.22
N GLY A 50 -9.63 3.64 -0.21
CA GLY A 50 -10.64 2.60 -0.39
C GLY A 50 -11.83 3.08 -1.21
N LEU A 51 -12.34 4.27 -0.95
CA LEU A 51 -13.42 4.89 -1.72
C LEU A 51 -13.01 5.15 -3.17
N CYS A 52 -11.78 5.63 -3.42
CA CYS A 52 -11.26 5.80 -4.78
C CYS A 52 -11.18 4.49 -5.56
N LEU A 53 -10.79 3.41 -4.90
CA LEU A 53 -10.75 2.07 -5.51
C LEU A 53 -12.15 1.54 -5.81
N LEU A 54 -13.09 1.67 -4.88
CA LEU A 54 -14.47 1.23 -5.04
C LEU A 54 -15.22 2.01 -6.13
N THR A 55 -14.98 3.32 -6.22
CA THR A 55 -15.56 4.20 -7.24
C THR A 55 -14.79 4.18 -8.57
N ARG A 56 -13.67 3.45 -8.63
CA ARG A 56 -12.80 3.32 -9.81
C ARG A 56 -12.26 4.65 -10.36
N GLN A 57 -12.09 5.63 -9.51
CA GLN A 57 -11.60 6.96 -9.84
C GLN A 57 -10.06 6.98 -9.91
N LYS A 58 -9.49 6.58 -11.08
CA LYS A 58 -8.03 6.48 -11.26
C LYS A 58 -7.30 7.80 -11.02
N ASN A 59 -7.87 8.93 -11.45
CA ASN A 59 -7.24 10.23 -11.29
C ASN A 59 -7.15 10.65 -9.81
N TRP A 60 -8.22 10.42 -9.04
CA TRP A 60 -8.24 10.66 -7.61
C TRP A 60 -7.34 9.69 -6.85
N LEU A 61 -7.22 8.46 -7.33
CA LEU A 61 -6.35 7.46 -6.73
C LEU A 61 -4.90 7.95 -6.63
N VAL A 62 -4.38 8.62 -7.65
CA VAL A 62 -3.01 9.17 -7.61
C VAL A 62 -2.89 10.25 -6.56
N THR A 63 -3.80 11.21 -6.53
CA THR A 63 -3.72 12.34 -5.61
C THR A 63 -3.91 11.90 -4.15
N VAL A 64 -4.92 11.07 -3.89
CA VAL A 64 -5.28 10.64 -2.54
C VAL A 64 -4.43 9.47 -2.06
N GLY A 65 -4.09 8.53 -2.96
CA GLY A 65 -3.23 7.38 -2.63
C GLY A 65 -1.78 7.77 -2.34
N MET A 66 -1.34 8.92 -2.85
CA MET A 66 -0.02 9.48 -2.56
C MET A 66 0.17 9.86 -1.09
N LEU A 67 -0.83 10.48 -0.48
CA LEU A 67 -0.72 11.03 0.88
C LEU A 67 -0.37 9.96 1.93
N PRO A 68 -1.05 8.80 2.02
CA PRO A 68 -0.68 7.75 2.96
C PRO A 68 0.74 7.21 2.71
N LEU A 69 1.12 7.08 1.44
CA LEU A 69 2.42 6.55 1.05
C LEU A 69 3.56 7.51 1.43
N VAL A 70 3.37 8.81 1.20
CA VAL A 70 4.33 9.84 1.61
C VAL A 70 4.48 9.87 3.13
N ILE A 71 3.36 9.78 3.87
CA ILE A 71 3.39 9.76 5.34
C ILE A 71 4.14 8.53 5.85
N LEU A 72 3.87 7.34 5.29
CA LEU A 72 4.59 6.11 5.65
C LEU A 72 6.09 6.22 5.35
N MET A 73 6.47 6.82 4.22
CA MET A 73 7.87 7.08 3.88
C MET A 73 8.54 8.00 4.89
N VAL A 74 7.87 9.10 5.27
CA VAL A 74 8.39 10.06 6.25
C VAL A 74 8.53 9.40 7.62
N GLN A 75 7.55 8.61 8.04
CA GLN A 75 7.61 7.87 9.31
C GLN A 75 8.74 6.83 9.32
N GLY A 76 8.92 6.08 8.24
CA GLY A 76 10.02 5.11 8.09
C GLY A 76 11.38 5.79 8.11
N ALA A 77 11.54 6.93 7.41
CA ALA A 77 12.78 7.67 7.40
C ALA A 77 13.14 8.32 8.77
N TRP A 78 12.15 8.73 9.54
CA TRP A 78 12.36 9.35 10.86
C TRP A 78 12.56 8.33 11.99
N GLY A 79 12.06 7.11 11.81
CA GLY A 79 12.13 6.04 12.83
C GLY A 79 13.36 5.15 12.73
N MET A 80 14.33 5.43 11.85
CA MET A 80 15.53 4.59 11.73
C MET A 80 16.38 4.67 12.99
N PRO A 81 16.41 3.63 13.86
CA PRO A 81 17.29 3.61 15.02
C PRO A 81 18.74 3.46 14.56
N ALA A 82 19.67 3.98 15.37
CA ALA A 82 21.09 3.74 15.18
C ALA A 82 21.35 2.22 15.17
N MET A 83 21.93 1.72 14.08
CA MET A 83 22.18 0.30 13.85
C MET A 83 23.24 -0.24 14.82
N ASN A 84 22.81 -0.78 15.96
CA ASN A 84 23.71 -1.30 16.99
C ASN A 84 23.88 -2.83 16.94
N SER A 85 23.08 -3.55 16.15
CA SER A 85 23.22 -5.01 15.99
C SER A 85 22.70 -5.52 14.64
N VAL A 86 23.24 -6.64 14.16
CA VAL A 86 22.84 -7.28 12.89
C VAL A 86 21.38 -7.71 12.91
N SER A 87 20.87 -8.16 14.07
CA SER A 87 19.46 -8.58 14.21
C SER A 87 18.50 -7.40 14.09
N LEU A 88 18.85 -6.25 14.65
CA LEU A 88 18.08 -5.01 14.50
C LEU A 88 18.10 -4.53 13.06
N PHE A 89 19.26 -4.57 12.40
CA PHE A 89 19.38 -4.22 11.00
C PHE A 89 18.47 -5.09 10.10
N LEU A 90 18.47 -6.40 10.33
CA LEU A 90 17.64 -7.31 9.54
C LEU A 90 16.15 -7.06 9.77
N ASN A 91 15.75 -6.78 11.01
CA ASN A 91 14.38 -6.42 11.35
C ASN A 91 13.96 -5.12 10.65
N ASP A 92 14.79 -4.07 10.74
CA ASP A 92 14.51 -2.77 10.10
C ASP A 92 14.46 -2.90 8.57
N LEU A 93 15.36 -3.72 7.99
CA LEU A 93 15.35 -3.99 6.55
C LEU A 93 14.06 -4.64 6.10
N LEU A 94 13.61 -5.69 6.81
CA LEU A 94 12.42 -6.47 6.41
C LEU A 94 11.10 -5.77 6.75
N CYS A 95 11.04 -5.08 7.89
CA CYS A 95 9.78 -4.49 8.37
C CYS A 95 9.55 -3.04 7.92
N ASP A 96 10.61 -2.28 7.67
CA ASP A 96 10.52 -0.85 7.38
C ASP A 96 11.05 -0.49 6.00
N ILE A 97 12.30 -0.85 5.68
CA ILE A 97 12.96 -0.40 4.45
C ILE A 97 12.36 -1.03 3.20
N LEU A 98 12.21 -2.35 3.17
CA LEU A 98 11.65 -3.05 2.00
C LEU A 98 10.17 -2.70 1.76
N PRO A 99 9.28 -2.69 2.78
CA PRO A 99 7.92 -2.22 2.60
C PRO A 99 7.84 -0.77 2.14
N ALA A 100 8.65 0.14 2.70
CA ALA A 100 8.72 1.53 2.26
C ALA A 100 9.11 1.64 0.78
N ALA A 101 10.13 0.91 0.34
CA ALA A 101 10.51 0.84 -1.07
C ALA A 101 9.36 0.31 -1.95
N GLY A 102 8.61 -0.69 -1.49
CA GLY A 102 7.43 -1.21 -2.16
C GLY A 102 6.32 -0.16 -2.33
N TYR A 103 6.07 0.63 -1.30
CA TYR A 103 5.13 1.75 -1.35
C TYR A 103 5.59 2.85 -2.33
N VAL A 104 6.89 3.20 -2.32
CA VAL A 104 7.46 4.15 -3.29
C VAL A 104 7.25 3.68 -4.72
N MET A 105 7.52 2.41 -4.99
CA MET A 105 7.33 1.84 -6.33
C MET A 105 5.86 1.81 -6.74
N LEU A 106 4.96 1.47 -5.82
CA LEU A 106 3.53 1.53 -6.08
C LEU A 106 3.10 2.96 -6.46
N PHE A 107 3.60 3.95 -5.73
CA PHE A 107 3.39 5.35 -6.02
C PHE A 107 3.86 5.72 -7.43
N VAL A 108 5.10 5.35 -7.79
CA VAL A 108 5.66 5.60 -9.14
C VAL A 108 4.76 4.96 -10.21
N PHE A 109 4.27 3.75 -9.99
CA PHE A 109 3.37 3.08 -10.93
C PHE A 109 2.02 3.78 -11.06
N MET A 110 1.45 4.25 -9.96
CA MET A 110 0.22 5.06 -9.99
C MET A 110 0.43 6.33 -10.82
N PHE A 111 1.54 7.03 -10.59
CA PHE A 111 1.89 8.24 -11.33
C PHE A 111 2.11 7.98 -12.83
N LEU A 112 2.89 6.95 -13.18
CA LEU A 112 3.11 6.54 -14.57
C LEU A 112 1.80 6.12 -15.26
N SER A 113 0.90 5.49 -14.54
CA SER A 113 -0.43 5.12 -15.05
C SER A 113 -1.27 6.35 -15.40
N CYS A 114 -1.17 7.43 -14.62
CA CYS A 114 -1.82 8.72 -14.94
C CYS A 114 -1.22 9.40 -16.16
N LEU A 115 0.10 9.34 -16.30
CA LEU A 115 0.79 9.96 -17.45
C LEU A 115 0.66 9.15 -18.75
N HIS A 116 -0.09 8.05 -18.75
CA HIS A 116 -0.23 7.13 -19.89
C HIS A 116 1.12 6.56 -20.42
N THR A 117 2.18 6.68 -19.62
CA THR A 117 3.52 6.17 -19.95
C THR A 117 3.76 4.75 -19.42
N ALA A 118 2.80 4.19 -18.68
CA ALA A 118 2.89 2.87 -18.08
C ALA A 118 3.17 1.75 -19.10
N SER A 119 2.72 1.88 -20.34
CA SER A 119 2.95 0.89 -21.40
C SER A 119 4.42 0.77 -21.85
N LYS A 120 5.25 1.78 -21.56
CA LYS A 120 6.69 1.78 -21.85
C LYS A 120 7.52 1.06 -20.79
N PHE A 121 6.96 0.79 -19.62
CA PHE A 121 7.65 0.10 -18.54
C PHE A 121 7.61 -1.41 -18.76
N ARG A 122 8.72 -2.10 -18.42
CA ARG A 122 8.78 -3.57 -18.51
C ARG A 122 7.71 -4.20 -17.63
N ARG A 123 6.92 -5.08 -18.21
CA ARG A 123 5.78 -5.74 -17.55
C ARG A 123 6.18 -6.51 -16.30
N GLU A 124 7.41 -7.05 -16.28
CA GLU A 124 7.95 -7.80 -15.16
C GLU A 124 8.17 -6.94 -13.91
N LEU A 125 8.50 -5.65 -14.08
CA LEU A 125 8.72 -4.74 -12.96
C LEU A 125 7.45 -4.41 -12.16
N TRP A 126 6.27 -4.65 -12.75
CA TRP A 126 4.99 -4.41 -12.09
C TRP A 126 4.71 -5.32 -10.89
N PHE A 127 5.46 -6.39 -10.71
CA PHE A 127 5.38 -7.25 -9.52
C PHE A 127 6.30 -6.79 -8.38
N LEU A 128 7.18 -5.85 -8.64
CA LEU A 128 8.21 -5.45 -7.68
C LEU A 128 7.63 -4.88 -6.37
N PRO A 129 6.58 -4.01 -6.35
CA PRO A 129 5.96 -3.58 -5.11
C PRO A 129 5.45 -4.74 -4.25
N ILE A 130 4.87 -5.76 -4.88
CA ILE A 130 4.35 -6.94 -4.19
C ILE A 130 5.50 -7.72 -3.56
N LEU A 131 6.59 -7.94 -4.31
CA LEU A 131 7.77 -8.67 -3.83
C LEU A 131 8.48 -7.94 -2.70
N LEU A 132 8.52 -6.60 -2.72
CA LEU A 132 9.19 -5.81 -1.69
C LEU A 132 8.41 -5.78 -0.36
N VAL A 133 7.09 -5.86 -0.40
CA VAL A 133 6.26 -5.84 0.81
C VAL A 133 6.12 -7.23 1.45
N LEU A 134 6.23 -8.30 0.66
CA LEU A 134 6.04 -9.68 1.12
C LEU A 134 6.95 -10.10 2.29
N PRO A 135 8.27 -9.81 2.30
CA PRO A 135 9.14 -10.18 3.41
C PRO A 135 8.69 -9.61 4.75
N GLY A 136 8.26 -8.34 4.79
CA GLY A 136 7.75 -7.71 6.00
C GLY A 136 6.48 -8.40 6.53
N CYS A 137 5.58 -8.82 5.65
CA CYS A 137 4.38 -9.57 6.03
C CYS A 137 4.72 -10.94 6.64
N ILE A 138 5.69 -11.66 6.06
CA ILE A 138 6.13 -12.95 6.57
C ILE A 138 6.83 -12.80 7.92
N TRP A 139 7.65 -11.76 8.07
CA TRP A 139 8.40 -11.50 9.30
C TRP A 139 7.48 -11.06 10.45
N GLN A 140 6.44 -10.29 10.15
CA GLN A 140 5.43 -9.83 11.11
C GLN A 140 4.22 -10.77 11.22
N HIS A 141 4.44 -12.06 11.17
CA HIS A 141 3.39 -13.10 11.08
C HIS A 141 2.31 -13.07 12.18
N ALA A 142 2.53 -12.38 13.28
CA ALA A 142 1.55 -12.24 14.36
C ALA A 142 0.51 -11.12 14.13
N SER A 143 0.63 -10.32 13.05
CA SER A 143 -0.24 -9.17 12.80
C SER A 143 -1.06 -9.35 11.52
N THR A 144 -2.35 -9.01 11.58
CA THR A 144 -3.26 -9.04 10.42
C THR A 144 -3.15 -7.79 9.55
N LEU A 145 -2.67 -6.67 10.11
CA LEU A 145 -2.57 -5.39 9.41
C LEU A 145 -1.61 -5.42 8.21
N PRO A 146 -0.37 -5.96 8.31
CA PRO A 146 0.52 -6.08 7.17
C PRO A 146 -0.07 -6.91 6.03
N TRP A 147 -0.79 -7.99 6.33
CA TRP A 147 -1.42 -8.83 5.32
C TRP A 147 -2.57 -8.12 4.60
N ALA A 148 -3.35 -7.30 5.30
CA ALA A 148 -4.39 -6.47 4.69
C ALA A 148 -3.78 -5.40 3.78
N GLN A 149 -2.69 -4.76 4.20
CA GLN A 149 -1.94 -3.82 3.37
C GLN A 149 -1.34 -4.49 2.13
N PHE A 150 -0.75 -5.66 2.29
CA PHE A 150 -0.23 -6.47 1.18
C PHE A 150 -1.32 -6.80 0.15
N GLY A 151 -2.49 -7.27 0.62
CA GLY A 151 -3.63 -7.55 -0.24
C GLY A 151 -4.07 -6.34 -1.06
N MET A 152 -4.14 -5.16 -0.43
CA MET A 152 -4.45 -3.91 -1.12
C MET A 152 -3.39 -3.55 -2.18
N ILE A 153 -2.11 -3.60 -1.82
CA ILE A 153 -1.00 -3.30 -2.74
C ILE A 153 -1.03 -4.25 -3.94
N ALA A 154 -1.24 -5.54 -3.70
CA ALA A 154 -1.34 -6.53 -4.77
C ALA A 154 -2.50 -6.23 -5.72
N CYS A 155 -3.69 -5.92 -5.19
CA CYS A 155 -4.85 -5.59 -5.99
C CYS A 155 -4.65 -4.32 -6.82
N VAL A 156 -4.10 -3.25 -6.22
CA VAL A 156 -3.83 -1.98 -6.92
C VAL A 156 -2.79 -2.18 -8.02
N THR A 157 -1.69 -2.88 -7.71
CA THR A 157 -0.60 -3.13 -8.65
C THR A 157 -1.10 -3.93 -9.86
N LEU A 158 -1.86 -5.00 -9.64
CA LEU A 158 -2.42 -5.82 -10.70
C LEU A 158 -3.49 -5.08 -11.51
N TRP A 159 -4.28 -4.21 -10.87
CA TRP A 159 -5.28 -3.39 -11.57
C TRP A 159 -4.67 -2.33 -12.47
N LEU A 160 -3.57 -1.71 -12.02
CA LEU A 160 -2.86 -0.69 -12.79
C LEU A 160 -1.98 -1.28 -13.89
N LYS A 161 -1.68 -2.58 -13.83
CA LYS A 161 -0.86 -3.26 -14.83
C LYS A 161 -1.41 -3.05 -16.24
N PRO A 162 -0.60 -2.55 -17.19
CA PRO A 162 -1.04 -2.36 -18.55
C PRO A 162 -1.43 -3.71 -19.18
N ALA A 163 -2.58 -3.73 -19.86
CA ALA A 163 -2.98 -4.88 -20.64
C ALA A 163 -1.93 -5.12 -21.74
N GLY A 164 -1.30 -6.29 -21.73
CA GLY A 164 -0.36 -6.66 -22.78
C GLY A 164 -1.07 -6.70 -24.14
N LYS A 165 -0.46 -6.11 -25.15
CA LYS A 165 -0.79 -6.35 -26.55
C LYS A 165 -0.24 -7.71 -26.95
#